data_b92af17a09751216961ad425ef2f4e16
#
_entry.id   b92af17a09751216961ad425ef2f4e16
#
_cell.length_a   1.000
_cell.length_b   1.000
_cell.length_c   1.000
_cell.angle_alpha   90.00
_cell.angle_beta   90.00
_cell.angle_gamma   90.00
#
_symmetry.space_group_name_H-M   'P 1'
#
loop_
_entity.id
_entity.type
_entity.pdbx_description
1 polymer ?
#
loop_
_entity_poly.entity_id
_entity_poly.type
_entity_poly.pdbx_seq_one_letter_code
_entity_poly.pdbx_strand_id
1 'polypeptide(L)'
;MAEQMGFLLDQKWCIGCQSCMIACQMRHRCPDGVHLRVASSFEDQPVGPWITVACNHCEDPACVPVCPVGAMAKREDGIVVQDHKLCIGCQSCAKACPYGHPVYVEEDSKVLRCDMCAARLDKGDIPACVEACPMKILIVDTLENNEAAGGVVEGVGFSVEATKPTTRFIPIS
;
A
#
# COMPACT_ATOMS: atom_id res chain seq x y z
N MET A 1 20.50 11.53 0.05
CA MET A 1 19.03 11.73 0.07
C MET A 1 18.45 10.43 0.60
N ALA A 2 17.48 10.49 1.48
CA ALA A 2 16.85 9.26 1.97
C ALA A 2 16.20 8.54 0.77
N GLU A 3 16.38 7.23 0.70
CA GLU A 3 15.87 6.40 -0.39
C GLU A 3 14.36 6.22 -0.23
N GLN A 4 13.57 6.58 -1.25
CA GLN A 4 12.12 6.39 -1.23
C GLN A 4 11.77 4.92 -1.33
N MET A 5 11.11 4.36 -0.33
CA MET A 5 10.61 2.99 -0.34
C MET A 5 9.34 2.84 -1.17
N GLY A 6 9.17 1.68 -1.83
CA GLY A 6 8.01 1.35 -2.62
C GLY A 6 7.74 -0.15 -2.71
N PHE A 7 6.54 -0.52 -3.17
CA PHE A 7 6.22 -1.89 -3.53
C PHE A 7 6.49 -2.14 -5.01
N LEU A 8 6.94 -3.36 -5.34
CA LEU A 8 6.97 -3.87 -6.71
C LEU A 8 6.06 -5.10 -6.78
N LEU A 9 5.20 -5.15 -7.78
CA LEU A 9 4.34 -6.30 -8.09
C LEU A 9 4.63 -6.82 -9.49
N ASP A 10 5.09 -8.05 -9.62
CA ASP A 10 5.08 -8.73 -10.91
C ASP A 10 3.67 -9.28 -11.20
N GLN A 11 2.93 -8.57 -12.06
CA GLN A 11 1.55 -8.92 -12.39
C GLN A 11 1.44 -10.20 -13.20
N LYS A 12 2.50 -10.60 -13.93
CA LYS A 12 2.50 -11.79 -14.77
C LYS A 12 2.21 -13.07 -14.00
N TRP A 13 2.64 -13.11 -12.75
CA TRP A 13 2.59 -14.32 -11.93
C TRP A 13 1.66 -14.19 -10.73
N CYS A 14 0.88 -13.11 -10.66
CA CYS A 14 -0.11 -12.97 -9.60
C CYS A 14 -1.30 -13.90 -9.87
N ILE A 15 -1.53 -14.86 -9.00
CA ILE A 15 -2.61 -15.86 -9.10
C ILE A 15 -3.87 -15.48 -8.30
N GLY A 16 -3.92 -14.28 -7.72
CA GLY A 16 -5.08 -13.81 -6.95
C GLY A 16 -5.38 -14.61 -5.67
N CYS A 17 -4.40 -15.30 -5.10
CA CYS A 17 -4.61 -16.18 -3.92
C CYS A 17 -4.99 -15.43 -2.64
N GLN A 18 -4.93 -14.11 -2.63
CA GLN A 18 -5.29 -13.21 -1.52
C GLN A 18 -4.48 -13.38 -0.22
N SER A 19 -3.46 -14.25 -0.18
CA SER A 19 -2.62 -14.45 1.02
C SER A 19 -2.02 -13.15 1.55
N CYS A 20 -1.62 -12.23 0.66
CA CYS A 20 -1.09 -10.92 1.03
C CYS A 20 -2.15 -10.03 1.72
N MET A 21 -3.42 -10.13 1.31
CA MET A 21 -4.55 -9.40 1.91
C MET A 21 -4.83 -9.93 3.31
N ILE A 22 -4.95 -11.25 3.46
CA ILE A 22 -5.21 -11.91 4.75
C ILE A 22 -4.06 -11.63 5.74
N ALA A 23 -2.81 -11.77 5.31
CA ALA A 23 -1.66 -11.49 6.17
C ALA A 23 -1.62 -10.02 6.64
N CYS A 24 -2.00 -9.07 5.76
CA CYS A 24 -2.12 -7.67 6.12
C CYS A 24 -3.23 -7.44 7.15
N GLN A 25 -4.40 -8.04 6.94
CA GLN A 25 -5.55 -7.95 7.86
C GLN A 25 -5.20 -8.49 9.24
N MET A 26 -4.58 -9.67 9.32
CA MET A 26 -4.13 -10.27 10.58
C MET A 26 -3.07 -9.42 11.29
N ARG A 27 -2.08 -8.91 10.53
CA ARG A 27 -1.00 -8.09 11.09
C ARG A 27 -1.49 -6.79 11.71
N HIS A 28 -2.44 -6.14 11.06
CA HIS A 28 -3.00 -4.86 11.50
C HIS A 28 -4.26 -5.01 12.35
N ARG A 29 -4.72 -6.26 12.59
CA ARG A 29 -5.95 -6.55 13.34
C ARG A 29 -7.14 -5.75 12.80
N CYS A 30 -7.24 -5.70 11.46
CA CYS A 30 -8.32 -4.97 10.84
C CYS A 30 -9.67 -5.64 11.18
N PRO A 31 -10.71 -4.86 11.49
CA PRO A 31 -12.06 -5.37 11.61
C PRO A 31 -12.55 -6.06 10.33
N ASP A 32 -13.61 -6.83 10.44
CA ASP A 32 -14.22 -7.50 9.30
C ASP A 32 -14.63 -6.49 8.23
N GLY A 33 -14.32 -6.80 6.97
CA GLY A 33 -14.60 -5.91 5.84
C GLY A 33 -13.61 -4.75 5.66
N VAL A 34 -12.66 -4.54 6.57
CA VAL A 34 -11.62 -3.52 6.46
C VAL A 34 -10.34 -4.11 5.88
N HIS A 35 -9.94 -3.63 4.72
CA HIS A 35 -8.74 -4.12 4.03
C HIS A 35 -7.77 -2.98 3.72
N LEU A 36 -6.55 -3.05 4.25
CA LEU A 36 -5.47 -2.10 3.95
C LEU A 36 -4.67 -2.49 2.70
N ARG A 37 -4.79 -3.75 2.28
CA ARG A 37 -4.34 -4.28 0.99
C ARG A 37 -5.50 -5.01 0.35
N VAL A 38 -5.73 -4.75 -0.93
CA VAL A 38 -6.80 -5.37 -1.72
C VAL A 38 -6.18 -6.13 -2.87
N ALA A 39 -6.64 -7.35 -3.11
CA ALA A 39 -6.33 -8.13 -4.31
C ALA A 39 -7.60 -8.28 -5.13
N SER A 40 -7.57 -7.83 -6.39
CA SER A 40 -8.71 -7.85 -7.32
C SER A 40 -8.30 -8.32 -8.70
N SER A 41 -9.26 -8.92 -9.43
CA SER A 41 -9.12 -9.19 -10.86
C SER A 41 -9.68 -8.04 -11.68
N PHE A 42 -9.24 -7.91 -12.93
CA PHE A 42 -9.69 -6.84 -13.85
C PHE A 42 -10.80 -7.25 -14.78
N GLU A 43 -10.99 -8.53 -14.97
CA GLU A 43 -12.03 -9.08 -15.81
C GLU A 43 -12.93 -9.95 -14.94
N ASP A 44 -14.22 -10.03 -15.29
CA ASP A 44 -15.20 -10.94 -14.66
C ASP A 44 -14.89 -12.43 -14.94
N GLN A 45 -13.61 -12.74 -15.10
CA GLN A 45 -13.13 -14.08 -15.40
C GLN A 45 -12.41 -14.69 -14.20
N PRO A 46 -12.65 -15.96 -13.89
CA PRO A 46 -11.99 -16.65 -12.76
C PRO A 46 -10.48 -16.84 -12.97
N VAL A 47 -9.97 -16.59 -14.17
CA VAL A 47 -8.56 -16.67 -14.55
C VAL A 47 -8.24 -15.41 -15.35
N GLY A 48 -8.09 -14.30 -14.65
CA GLY A 48 -7.72 -13.01 -15.27
C GLY A 48 -6.47 -12.44 -14.61
N PRO A 49 -5.92 -11.38 -15.17
CA PRO A 49 -4.83 -10.69 -14.52
C PRO A 49 -5.27 -10.14 -13.17
N TRP A 50 -4.45 -10.36 -12.17
CA TRP A 50 -4.68 -9.91 -10.81
C TRP A 50 -3.77 -8.74 -10.45
N ILE A 51 -4.32 -7.82 -9.65
CA ILE A 51 -3.52 -6.79 -8.98
C ILE A 51 -3.69 -6.91 -7.47
N THR A 52 -2.64 -6.59 -6.74
CA THR A 52 -2.74 -6.36 -5.30
C THR A 52 -2.11 -5.02 -4.95
N VAL A 53 -2.91 -4.14 -4.40
CA VAL A 53 -2.50 -2.77 -4.05
C VAL A 53 -2.78 -2.50 -2.57
N ALA A 54 -1.90 -1.72 -1.96
CA ALA A 54 -2.06 -1.11 -0.66
C ALA A 54 -1.81 0.40 -0.78
N CYS A 55 -1.56 1.09 0.31
CA CYS A 55 -1.09 2.47 0.22
C CYS A 55 0.16 2.56 -0.66
N ASN A 56 0.17 3.53 -1.57
CA ASN A 56 1.26 3.74 -2.53
C ASN A 56 2.43 4.53 -1.94
N HIS A 57 2.36 4.98 -0.69
CA HIS A 57 3.40 5.79 -0.04
C HIS A 57 3.97 6.90 -0.95
N CYS A 58 3.06 7.63 -1.61
CA CYS A 58 3.33 8.59 -2.67
C CYS A 58 4.49 9.54 -2.34
N GLU A 59 5.21 10.01 -3.38
CA GLU A 59 6.24 11.04 -3.19
C GLU A 59 5.61 12.33 -2.69
N ASP A 60 4.44 12.70 -3.26
CA ASP A 60 3.66 13.88 -2.87
C ASP A 60 2.33 13.45 -2.21
N PRO A 61 2.36 12.95 -0.94
CA PRO A 61 1.21 12.33 -0.31
C PRO A 61 0.16 13.34 0.11
N ALA A 62 -0.94 13.48 -0.65
CA ALA A 62 -2.04 14.40 -0.35
C ALA A 62 -2.65 14.21 1.06
N CYS A 63 -2.55 12.99 1.62
CA CYS A 63 -3.08 12.67 2.94
C CYS A 63 -2.30 13.31 4.11
N VAL A 64 -1.06 13.74 3.89
CA VAL A 64 -0.22 14.33 4.95
C VAL A 64 -0.61 15.78 5.25
N PRO A 65 -0.60 16.71 4.27
CA PRO A 65 -0.88 18.13 4.54
C PRO A 65 -2.32 18.40 4.96
N VAL A 66 -3.26 17.51 4.64
CA VAL A 66 -4.67 17.69 5.00
C VAL A 66 -5.03 17.23 6.41
N CYS A 67 -4.08 16.64 7.15
CA CYS A 67 -4.36 16.19 8.50
C CYS A 67 -4.30 17.35 9.51
N PRO A 68 -5.45 17.76 10.09
CA PRO A 68 -5.50 18.96 10.92
C PRO A 68 -4.76 18.81 12.26
N VAL A 69 -4.50 17.57 12.69
CA VAL A 69 -3.82 17.26 13.96
C VAL A 69 -2.42 16.68 13.75
N GLY A 70 -1.90 16.67 12.53
CA GLY A 70 -0.58 16.13 12.22
C GLY A 70 -0.40 14.63 12.49
N ALA A 71 -1.51 13.87 12.54
CA ALA A 71 -1.45 12.42 12.76
C ALA A 71 -0.84 11.65 11.59
N MET A 72 -0.79 12.25 10.39
CA MET A 72 -0.16 11.68 9.19
C MET A 72 1.21 12.33 9.00
N ALA A 73 2.23 11.50 8.81
CA ALA A 73 3.60 11.97 8.56
C ALA A 73 4.27 11.11 7.49
N LYS A 74 5.17 11.73 6.72
CA LYS A 74 6.08 11.03 5.80
C LYS A 74 7.44 10.93 6.46
N ARG A 75 7.99 9.71 6.55
CA ARG A 75 9.32 9.42 7.10
C ARG A 75 10.40 9.82 6.08
N GLU A 76 11.64 9.83 6.52
CA GLU A 76 12.81 10.11 5.66
C GLU A 76 12.97 9.07 4.54
N ASP A 77 12.61 7.80 4.80
CA ASP A 77 12.57 6.72 3.81
C ASP A 77 11.33 6.74 2.91
N GLY A 78 10.54 7.81 2.98
CA GLY A 78 9.35 8.02 2.16
C GLY A 78 8.11 7.26 2.63
N ILE A 79 8.21 6.40 3.62
CA ILE A 79 7.06 5.67 4.15
C ILE A 79 6.13 6.67 4.86
N VAL A 80 4.86 6.67 4.46
CA VAL A 80 3.86 7.49 5.16
C VAL A 80 3.31 6.67 6.32
N VAL A 81 3.34 7.23 7.52
CA VAL A 81 2.89 6.61 8.77
C VAL A 81 1.77 7.41 9.41
N GLN A 82 1.09 6.79 10.38
CA GLN A 82 0.01 7.41 11.13
C GLN A 82 0.24 7.23 12.64
N ASP A 83 0.12 8.31 13.40
CA ASP A 83 -0.02 8.22 14.85
C ASP A 83 -1.51 8.06 15.20
N HIS A 84 -1.88 6.85 15.62
CA HIS A 84 -3.25 6.54 16.03
C HIS A 84 -3.71 7.29 17.28
N LYS A 85 -2.78 7.74 18.13
CA LYS A 85 -3.15 8.48 19.35
C LYS A 85 -3.62 9.89 19.01
N LEU A 86 -2.99 10.51 18.02
CA LEU A 86 -3.35 11.84 17.55
C LEU A 86 -4.59 11.83 16.62
N CYS A 87 -4.91 10.71 15.99
CA CYS A 87 -6.01 10.62 15.04
C CYS A 87 -7.36 10.92 15.69
N ILE A 88 -8.10 11.87 15.13
CA ILE A 88 -9.45 12.28 15.58
C ILE A 88 -10.58 11.74 14.68
N GLY A 89 -10.26 10.89 13.70
CA GLY A 89 -11.25 10.28 12.81
C GLY A 89 -11.93 11.22 11.81
N CYS A 90 -11.41 12.40 11.55
CA CYS A 90 -12.05 13.41 10.68
C CYS A 90 -12.14 13.01 9.19
N GLN A 91 -11.52 11.93 8.77
CA GLN A 91 -11.53 11.37 7.42
C GLN A 91 -10.93 12.27 6.31
N SER A 92 -10.36 13.42 6.63
CA SER A 92 -9.78 14.31 5.62
C SER A 92 -8.72 13.61 4.75
N CYS A 93 -7.89 12.75 5.35
CA CYS A 93 -6.88 11.96 4.64
C CYS A 93 -7.50 10.91 3.70
N ALA A 94 -8.63 10.31 4.08
CA ALA A 94 -9.35 9.36 3.24
C ALA A 94 -9.97 10.05 2.01
N LYS A 95 -10.55 11.23 2.21
CA LYS A 95 -11.13 12.04 1.12
C LYS A 95 -10.08 12.60 0.16
N ALA A 96 -8.89 12.93 0.67
CA ALA A 96 -7.81 13.49 -0.14
C ALA A 96 -7.02 12.42 -0.92
N CYS A 97 -7.13 11.13 -0.54
CA CYS A 97 -6.39 10.07 -1.20
C CYS A 97 -7.09 9.63 -2.48
N PRO A 98 -6.47 9.79 -3.68
CA PRO A 98 -7.11 9.38 -4.93
C PRO A 98 -7.24 7.85 -5.06
N TYR A 99 -6.50 7.11 -4.23
CA TYR A 99 -6.50 5.64 -4.20
C TYR A 99 -7.39 5.03 -3.12
N GLY A 100 -8.01 5.85 -2.25
CA GLY A 100 -8.90 5.37 -1.19
C GLY A 100 -8.25 4.49 -0.11
N HIS A 101 -6.91 4.56 0.04
CA HIS A 101 -6.20 3.64 0.94
C HIS A 101 -6.24 3.97 2.44
N PRO A 102 -6.39 5.21 2.93
CA PRO A 102 -6.81 5.43 4.30
C PRO A 102 -8.29 5.03 4.46
N VAL A 103 -8.56 4.02 5.30
CA VAL A 103 -9.90 3.46 5.52
C VAL A 103 -10.43 3.91 6.88
N TYR A 104 -11.64 4.45 6.92
CA TYR A 104 -12.29 4.79 8.18
C TYR A 104 -12.89 3.54 8.83
N VAL A 105 -12.65 3.37 10.12
CA VAL A 105 -13.17 2.29 10.94
C VAL A 105 -14.16 2.89 11.93
N GLU A 106 -15.43 2.54 11.77
CA GLU A 106 -16.52 3.11 12.59
C GLU A 106 -16.38 2.72 14.06
N GLU A 107 -16.04 1.46 14.35
CA GLU A 107 -15.90 0.91 15.70
C GLU A 107 -14.89 1.71 16.54
N ASP A 108 -13.77 2.09 15.93
CA ASP A 108 -12.70 2.85 16.59
C ASP A 108 -12.86 4.37 16.43
N SER A 109 -13.79 4.80 15.57
CA SER A 109 -13.92 6.20 15.13
C SER A 109 -12.61 6.80 14.65
N LYS A 110 -11.79 6.00 13.97
CA LYS A 110 -10.46 6.35 13.48
C LYS A 110 -10.22 5.85 12.06
N VAL A 111 -9.20 6.38 11.45
CA VAL A 111 -8.72 5.91 10.15
C VAL A 111 -7.61 4.89 10.37
N LEU A 112 -7.65 3.79 9.62
CA LEU A 112 -6.52 2.85 9.46
C LEU A 112 -5.87 3.04 8.10
N ARG A 113 -4.57 2.74 8.03
CA ARG A 113 -3.84 2.77 6.76
C ARG A 113 -2.68 1.77 6.76
N CYS A 114 -2.23 1.40 5.58
CA CYS A 114 -0.97 0.67 5.41
C CYS A 114 0.21 1.57 5.82
N ASP A 115 1.07 1.08 6.68
CA ASP A 115 2.32 1.71 7.13
C ASP A 115 3.57 1.02 6.54
N MET A 116 3.39 0.20 5.48
CA MET A 116 4.43 -0.67 4.91
C MET A 116 5.05 -1.63 5.95
N CYS A 117 4.36 -1.86 7.05
CA CYS A 117 4.87 -2.58 8.22
C CYS A 117 6.19 -1.99 8.75
N ALA A 118 6.31 -0.65 8.83
CA ALA A 118 7.52 0.09 9.17
C ALA A 118 8.26 -0.48 10.38
N ALA A 119 7.53 -0.84 11.44
CA ALA A 119 8.13 -1.45 12.63
C ALA A 119 8.80 -2.82 12.39
N ARG A 120 8.48 -3.53 11.28
CA ARG A 120 9.19 -4.73 10.85
C ARG A 120 10.40 -4.36 10.02
N LEU A 121 10.26 -3.44 9.08
CA LEU A 121 11.38 -2.93 8.27
C LEU A 121 12.49 -2.36 9.15
N ASP A 122 12.14 -1.61 10.19
CA ASP A 122 13.10 -1.05 11.16
C ASP A 122 13.93 -2.12 11.91
N LYS A 123 13.46 -3.39 11.90
CA LYS A 123 14.16 -4.56 12.48
C LYS A 123 14.89 -5.41 11.44
N GLY A 124 14.85 -5.02 10.17
CA GLY A 124 15.39 -5.81 9.07
C GLY A 124 14.47 -6.93 8.59
N ASP A 125 13.23 -6.97 9.06
CA ASP A 125 12.20 -7.90 8.57
C ASP A 125 11.50 -7.33 7.34
N ILE A 126 10.75 -8.18 6.62
CA ILE A 126 9.94 -7.78 5.47
C ILE A 126 8.45 -7.60 5.86
N PRO A 127 7.66 -6.79 5.12
CA PRO A 127 6.23 -6.63 5.36
C PRO A 127 5.47 -7.96 5.33
N ALA A 128 4.46 -8.11 6.18
CA ALA A 128 3.68 -9.35 6.31
C ALA A 128 3.06 -9.81 4.96
N CYS A 129 2.58 -8.88 4.15
CA CYS A 129 2.01 -9.17 2.84
C CYS A 129 3.05 -9.68 1.83
N VAL A 130 4.30 -9.20 1.92
CA VAL A 130 5.43 -9.66 1.09
C VAL A 130 5.84 -11.06 1.53
N GLU A 131 5.99 -11.29 2.83
CA GLU A 131 6.33 -12.58 3.42
C GLU A 131 5.33 -13.68 3.03
N ALA A 132 4.04 -13.35 3.09
CA ALA A 132 2.94 -14.28 2.81
C ALA A 132 2.72 -14.58 1.32
N CYS A 133 3.40 -13.88 0.40
CA CYS A 133 3.23 -14.12 -1.03
C CYS A 133 3.88 -15.47 -1.42
N PRO A 134 3.09 -16.50 -1.80
CA PRO A 134 3.66 -17.80 -2.15
C PRO A 134 4.45 -17.75 -3.45
N MET A 135 4.08 -16.85 -4.36
CA MET A 135 4.74 -16.68 -5.66
C MET A 135 5.98 -15.78 -5.60
N LYS A 136 6.21 -15.10 -4.44
CA LYS A 136 7.35 -14.18 -4.24
C LYS A 136 7.43 -13.04 -5.26
N ILE A 137 6.28 -12.62 -5.75
CA ILE A 137 6.12 -11.58 -6.79
C ILE A 137 5.78 -10.20 -6.21
N LEU A 138 5.50 -10.12 -4.93
CA LEU A 138 5.31 -8.88 -4.19
C LEU A 138 6.59 -8.58 -3.43
N ILE A 139 7.23 -7.47 -3.74
CA ILE A 139 8.52 -7.08 -3.21
C ILE A 139 8.37 -5.70 -2.54
N VAL A 140 9.21 -5.40 -1.59
CA VAL A 140 9.42 -4.07 -1.03
C VAL A 140 10.91 -3.76 -1.14
N ASP A 141 11.24 -2.64 -1.75
CA ASP A 141 12.60 -2.14 -1.91
C ASP A 141 12.55 -0.62 -2.15
N THR A 142 13.71 -0.02 -2.35
CA THR A 142 13.78 1.37 -2.79
C THR A 142 13.14 1.54 -4.15
N LEU A 143 12.64 2.73 -4.42
CA LEU A 143 12.03 3.04 -5.71
C LEU A 143 13.02 2.82 -6.85
N GLU A 144 14.29 3.22 -6.66
CA GLU A 144 15.36 3.03 -7.62
C GLU A 144 15.60 1.54 -7.94
N ASN A 145 15.68 0.68 -6.91
CA ASN A 145 15.86 -0.76 -7.11
C ASN A 145 14.66 -1.40 -7.82
N ASN A 146 13.45 -0.99 -7.45
CA ASN A 146 12.23 -1.47 -8.09
C ASN A 146 12.16 -1.10 -9.58
N GLU A 147 12.60 0.11 -9.94
CA GLU A 147 12.70 0.55 -11.33
C GLU A 147 13.84 -0.17 -12.09
N ALA A 148 15.00 -0.35 -11.45
CA ALA A 148 16.10 -1.12 -12.00
C ALA A 148 15.73 -2.59 -12.26
N ALA A 149 14.80 -3.15 -11.48
CA ALA A 149 14.24 -4.47 -11.68
C ALA A 149 13.20 -4.55 -12.83
N GLY A 150 12.97 -3.45 -13.54
CA GLY A 150 12.03 -3.35 -14.66
C GLY A 150 10.62 -2.92 -14.23
N GLY A 151 10.48 -2.41 -13.02
CA GLY A 151 9.21 -1.87 -12.53
C GLY A 151 8.87 -0.53 -13.17
N VAL A 152 7.63 -0.41 -13.65
CA VAL A 152 7.07 0.84 -14.19
C VAL A 152 5.87 1.28 -13.35
N VAL A 153 5.49 2.54 -13.44
CA VAL A 153 4.37 3.08 -12.67
C VAL A 153 3.02 2.60 -13.21
N GLU A 154 2.96 2.32 -14.50
CA GLU A 154 1.75 1.81 -15.16
C GLU A 154 1.60 0.31 -14.88
N GLY A 155 0.46 -0.07 -14.33
CA GLY A 155 0.05 -1.46 -14.17
C GLY A 155 -1.33 -1.70 -14.74
N VAL A 156 -1.61 -2.92 -15.18
CA VAL A 156 -2.98 -3.25 -15.63
C VAL A 156 -3.94 -3.04 -14.45
N GLY A 157 -4.94 -2.17 -14.65
CA GLY A 157 -5.93 -1.78 -13.66
C GLY A 157 -5.43 -0.84 -12.56
N PHE A 158 -4.30 -0.21 -12.77
CA PHE A 158 -3.80 0.84 -11.88
C PHE A 158 -3.85 2.20 -12.58
N SER A 159 -4.50 3.16 -11.95
CA SER A 159 -4.55 4.54 -12.43
C SER A 159 -3.45 5.35 -11.76
N VAL A 160 -2.66 6.05 -12.56
CA VAL A 160 -1.59 6.92 -12.04
C VAL A 160 -2.15 8.30 -11.77
N GLU A 161 -2.09 8.72 -10.51
CA GLU A 161 -2.60 10.01 -10.06
C GLU A 161 -1.47 11.01 -9.76
N ALA A 162 -1.81 12.29 -9.66
CA ALA A 162 -0.86 13.40 -9.48
C ALA A 162 -0.02 13.32 -8.19
N THR A 163 -0.35 12.44 -7.26
CA THR A 163 0.38 12.24 -6.00
C THR A 163 1.69 11.47 -6.12
N LYS A 164 2.09 11.07 -7.33
CA LYS A 164 3.29 10.30 -7.65
C LYS A 164 3.39 9.03 -6.79
N PRO A 165 2.60 8.00 -7.10
CA PRO A 165 2.63 6.72 -6.38
C PRO A 165 4.00 6.05 -6.51
N THR A 166 4.50 5.42 -5.43
CA THR A 166 5.78 4.70 -5.46
C THR A 166 5.63 3.20 -5.72
N THR A 167 4.41 2.69 -5.81
CA THR A 167 4.18 1.32 -6.27
C THR A 167 4.61 1.19 -7.73
N ARG A 168 5.33 0.11 -8.03
CA ARG A 168 5.78 -0.25 -9.38
C ARG A 168 5.22 -1.60 -9.77
N PHE A 169 5.07 -1.80 -11.08
CA PHE A 169 4.54 -3.02 -11.66
C PHE A 169 5.49 -3.54 -12.73
N ILE A 170 5.65 -4.87 -12.79
CA ILE A 170 6.10 -5.55 -14.01
C ILE A 170 4.81 -5.98 -14.69
N PRO A 171 4.38 -5.26 -15.75
CA PRO A 171 3.06 -5.47 -16.35
C PRO A 171 2.99 -6.79 -17.12
N ILE A 172 1.78 -7.23 -17.35
CA ILE A 172 1.48 -8.33 -18.27
C ILE A 172 1.77 -7.84 -19.68
N SER A 173 2.60 -8.55 -20.40
CA SER A 173 2.95 -8.25 -21.82
C SER A 173 1.89 -8.80 -22.76
#